data_26829a041ad05dd2e68b5183f0949e85
#
_entry.id   26829a041ad05dd2e68b5183f0949e85
#
_cell.length_a   1.000
_cell.length_b   1.000
_cell.length_c   1.000
_cell.angle_alpha   90.00
_cell.angle_beta   90.00
_cell.angle_gamma   90.00
#
_symmetry.space_group_name_H-M   'P 1'
#
loop_
_entity.id
_entity.type
_entity.pdbx_description
1 polymer ?
#
loop_
_entity_poly.entity_id
_entity_poly.type
_entity_poly.pdbx_seq_one_letter_code
_entity_poly.pdbx_strand_id
1 'polypeptide(L)'
;MSPDTDRRPAVCEPSRDEFRLGPSAATDRSDVGLFGRRLGAKRRILERYAHTDDGRVVIDIAAAKIADLYDDFDKHASYLKKELDQELVDYIIDSVREISGEPFLIQVSLDAPMDPSAVCRVQTSLHNYFLYLRELEAREMRRLLRTSVILFIAGAALLTASVWMNSRPAVRDVVLGSVIAEGLTIAAWVSLWEALAMFLVNWAPHRRLIRMYERIAKADVRFQEVEHEAEG
;
A
#
# COMPACT_ATOMS: atom_id res chain seq x y z
N MET A 1 -35.31 -24.69 -11.83
CA MET A 1 -34.06 -24.58 -11.03
C MET A 1 -33.40 -23.29 -11.45
N SER A 2 -33.75 -22.17 -10.80
CA SER A 2 -33.21 -20.84 -11.08
C SER A 2 -32.14 -20.52 -10.04
N PRO A 3 -30.98 -19.99 -10.40
CA PRO A 3 -30.05 -19.43 -9.44
C PRO A 3 -30.41 -17.96 -9.13
N ASP A 4 -30.57 -17.73 -7.89
CA ASP A 4 -30.73 -16.50 -7.16
C ASP A 4 -29.58 -15.52 -7.46
N THR A 5 -29.91 -14.36 -8.03
CA THR A 5 -28.97 -13.25 -8.29
C THR A 5 -29.59 -11.95 -7.76
N ASP A 6 -29.88 -11.92 -6.45
CA ASP A 6 -30.23 -10.66 -5.76
C ASP A 6 -29.15 -10.30 -4.75
N ARG A 7 -27.98 -9.85 -5.22
CA ARG A 7 -27.03 -9.07 -4.41
C ARG A 7 -27.29 -7.59 -4.67
N ARG A 8 -28.20 -7.02 -3.91
CA ARG A 8 -28.35 -5.57 -3.80
C ARG A 8 -27.03 -5.00 -3.27
N PRO A 9 -26.49 -3.92 -3.88
CA PRO A 9 -25.36 -3.20 -3.31
C PRO A 9 -25.76 -2.62 -1.96
N ALA A 10 -24.85 -2.70 -0.98
CA ALA A 10 -25.03 -2.15 0.35
C ALA A 10 -25.41 -0.65 0.25
N VAL A 11 -26.51 -0.30 0.87
CA VAL A 11 -26.97 1.08 0.98
C VAL A 11 -25.98 1.82 1.89
N CYS A 12 -25.26 2.81 1.32
CA CYS A 12 -24.48 3.75 2.12
C CYS A 12 -25.43 4.65 2.92
N GLU A 13 -25.54 4.42 4.22
CA GLU A 13 -26.22 5.36 5.12
C GLU A 13 -25.26 6.53 5.42
N PRO A 14 -25.72 7.80 5.25
CA PRO A 14 -24.91 8.96 5.64
C PRO A 14 -24.84 9.05 7.17
N SER A 15 -23.63 8.92 7.72
CA SER A 15 -23.38 9.17 9.13
C SER A 15 -23.52 10.66 9.43
N ARG A 16 -24.57 11.05 10.14
CA ARG A 16 -24.75 12.39 10.72
C ARG A 16 -24.18 12.35 12.14
N ASP A 17 -22.93 12.66 12.30
CA ASP A 17 -22.39 12.99 13.60
C ASP A 17 -21.70 14.36 13.54
N GLU A 18 -22.22 15.28 14.36
CA GLU A 18 -21.73 16.64 14.53
C GLU A 18 -20.30 16.63 15.10
N PHE A 19 -19.42 17.37 14.44
CA PHE A 19 -18.02 17.54 14.81
C PHE A 19 -17.89 18.61 15.90
N ARG A 20 -17.32 18.24 17.07
CA ARG A 20 -16.80 19.17 18.08
C ARG A 20 -15.31 18.99 18.25
N LEU A 21 -14.59 20.10 18.05
CA LEU A 21 -13.16 20.17 18.35
C LEU A 21 -12.93 20.21 19.87
N GLY A 22 -12.31 19.21 20.44
CA GLY A 22 -11.93 19.16 21.85
C GLY A 22 -10.49 19.64 22.08
N PRO A 23 -10.17 20.23 23.27
CA PRO A 23 -8.86 20.80 23.57
C PRO A 23 -7.80 19.71 23.88
N SER A 24 -6.59 19.97 23.35
CA SER A 24 -5.37 19.20 23.53
C SER A 24 -4.99 18.99 25.01
N ALA A 25 -4.77 17.73 25.42
CA ALA A 25 -4.23 17.40 26.74
C ALA A 25 -2.70 17.26 26.70
N ALA A 26 -2.07 17.90 27.69
CA ALA A 26 -0.62 18.03 27.84
C ALA A 26 -0.01 16.83 28.61
N THR A 27 1.08 16.33 28.12
CA THR A 27 2.40 16.00 28.70
C THR A 27 2.55 15.06 29.87
N ASP A 28 3.39 14.02 29.70
CA ASP A 28 4.41 13.66 30.68
C ASP A 28 5.76 13.33 30.00
N ARG A 29 6.86 13.79 30.64
CA ARG A 29 8.26 13.68 30.21
C ARG A 29 8.91 12.52 30.96
N SER A 30 9.41 11.55 30.24
CA SER A 30 10.70 10.85 30.53
C SER A 30 10.81 9.58 29.69
N ASP A 31 11.61 9.62 28.63
CA ASP A 31 12.53 8.54 28.25
C ASP A 31 13.39 8.98 27.07
N VAL A 32 14.67 9.20 27.34
CA VAL A 32 15.64 9.73 26.37
C VAL A 32 16.51 8.57 25.88
N GLY A 33 16.26 8.15 24.66
CA GLY A 33 17.09 7.22 23.92
C GLY A 33 16.80 7.35 22.41
N LEU A 34 17.58 6.72 21.55
CA LEU A 34 17.40 6.72 20.08
C LEU A 34 15.94 6.40 19.67
N PHE A 35 15.21 5.65 20.48
CA PHE A 35 13.78 5.43 20.39
C PHE A 35 12.97 6.71 20.65
N GLY A 36 13.35 7.54 21.61
CA GLY A 36 12.68 8.78 21.94
C GLY A 36 12.73 9.83 20.81
N ARG A 37 13.82 9.86 20.02
CA ARG A 37 13.93 10.75 18.86
C ARG A 37 12.96 10.36 17.73
N ARG A 38 12.74 9.06 17.49
CA ARG A 38 11.77 8.58 16.49
C ARG A 38 10.33 8.80 16.95
N LEU A 39 10.05 8.61 18.24
CA LEU A 39 8.74 8.90 18.83
C LEU A 39 8.42 10.39 18.82
N GLY A 40 9.39 11.25 19.13
CA GLY A 40 9.22 12.70 19.06
C GLY A 40 9.04 13.24 17.64
N ALA A 41 9.66 12.63 16.63
CA ALA A 41 9.46 12.97 15.22
C ALA A 41 8.06 12.55 14.76
N LYS A 42 7.63 11.33 15.08
CA LYS A 42 6.28 10.82 14.78
C LYS A 42 5.20 11.69 15.43
N ARG A 43 5.36 12.05 16.69
CA ARG A 43 4.40 12.91 17.41
C ARG A 43 4.25 14.28 16.74
N ARG A 44 5.35 14.94 16.35
CA ARG A 44 5.31 16.22 15.63
C ARG A 44 4.63 16.12 14.26
N ILE A 45 4.74 15.00 13.58
CA ILE A 45 4.03 14.76 12.31
C ILE A 45 2.53 14.63 12.59
N LEU A 46 2.15 13.82 13.58
CA LEU A 46 0.75 13.62 13.95
C LEU A 46 0.07 14.90 14.46
N GLU A 47 0.79 15.79 15.11
CA GLU A 47 0.30 17.12 15.56
C GLU A 47 -0.12 18.04 14.40
N ARG A 48 0.28 17.73 13.15
CA ARG A 48 -0.12 18.48 11.94
C ARG A 48 -1.50 18.07 11.42
N TYR A 49 -1.98 16.92 11.82
CA TYR A 49 -3.26 16.38 11.37
C TYR A 49 -4.35 16.64 12.41
N ALA A 50 -5.55 16.93 11.96
CA ALA A 50 -6.72 16.95 12.82
C ALA A 50 -7.02 15.53 13.34
N HIS A 51 -7.61 15.46 14.52
CA HIS A 51 -8.02 14.20 15.12
C HIS A 51 -9.51 14.23 15.41
N THR A 52 -10.18 13.13 15.18
CA THR A 52 -11.56 12.93 15.64
C THR A 52 -11.61 12.66 17.14
N ASP A 53 -12.79 12.81 17.75
CA ASP A 53 -13.04 12.48 19.17
C ASP A 53 -12.68 11.02 19.50
N ASP A 54 -12.77 10.10 18.52
CA ASP A 54 -12.34 8.70 18.63
C ASP A 54 -10.80 8.52 18.54
N GLY A 55 -10.04 9.61 18.39
CA GLY A 55 -8.58 9.58 18.27
C GLY A 55 -8.06 9.12 16.90
N ARG A 56 -8.90 9.05 15.87
CA ARG A 56 -8.48 8.77 14.49
C ARG A 56 -7.90 10.02 13.85
N VAL A 57 -6.86 9.85 13.06
CA VAL A 57 -6.25 10.92 12.28
C VAL A 57 -7.12 11.25 11.08
N VAL A 58 -7.33 12.54 10.81
CA VAL A 58 -8.11 13.01 9.67
C VAL A 58 -7.17 13.40 8.54
N ILE A 59 -7.37 12.81 7.37
CA ILE A 59 -6.70 13.22 6.13
C ILE A 59 -7.69 14.10 5.38
N ASP A 60 -7.47 15.41 5.38
CA ASP A 60 -8.32 16.39 4.73
C ASP A 60 -7.96 16.53 3.25
N ILE A 61 -8.98 16.43 2.40
CA ILE A 61 -8.91 16.64 0.96
C ILE A 61 -9.91 17.73 0.62
N ALA A 62 -9.47 18.82 0.02
CA ALA A 62 -10.34 19.89 -0.47
C ALA A 62 -10.42 19.84 -1.99
N ALA A 63 -11.65 19.84 -2.53
CA ALA A 63 -11.90 19.89 -3.96
C ALA A 63 -13.11 20.79 -4.26
N ALA A 64 -13.07 21.55 -5.35
CA ALA A 64 -14.18 22.41 -5.72
C ALA A 64 -15.40 21.58 -6.15
N LYS A 65 -15.17 20.47 -6.86
CA LYS A 65 -16.22 19.59 -7.37
C LYS A 65 -15.77 18.13 -7.32
N ILE A 66 -16.75 17.23 -7.26
CA ILE A 66 -16.52 15.77 -7.37
C ILE A 66 -15.76 15.37 -8.65
N ALA A 67 -15.96 16.13 -9.75
CA ALA A 67 -15.27 15.87 -11.01
C ALA A 67 -13.74 16.05 -10.91
N ASP A 68 -13.28 16.92 -10.03
CA ASP A 68 -11.86 17.23 -9.85
C ASP A 68 -11.09 16.13 -9.10
N LEU A 69 -11.81 15.15 -8.52
CA LEU A 69 -11.22 13.96 -7.92
C LEU A 69 -10.79 12.89 -8.94
N TYR A 70 -11.12 13.09 -10.23
CA TYR A 70 -10.89 12.15 -11.31
C TYR A 70 -10.03 12.75 -12.40
N ASP A 71 -9.22 11.91 -13.06
CA ASP A 71 -8.40 12.31 -14.19
C ASP A 71 -9.26 12.90 -15.32
N ASP A 72 -8.75 13.96 -15.93
CA ASP A 72 -9.42 14.71 -17.02
C ASP A 72 -9.69 13.86 -18.26
N PHE A 73 -8.86 12.85 -18.50
CA PHE A 73 -8.99 11.96 -19.65
C PHE A 73 -10.18 10.99 -19.54
N ASP A 74 -10.67 10.75 -18.32
CA ASP A 74 -11.69 9.74 -18.06
C ASP A 74 -13.06 10.32 -17.68
N LYS A 75 -13.28 11.63 -17.90
CA LYS A 75 -14.53 12.35 -17.51
C LYS A 75 -15.82 11.68 -18.03
N HIS A 76 -15.76 10.97 -19.16
CA HIS A 76 -16.90 10.30 -19.78
C HIS A 76 -16.93 8.77 -19.56
N ALA A 77 -15.94 8.21 -18.89
CA ALA A 77 -15.91 6.78 -18.58
C ALA A 77 -16.93 6.41 -17.49
N SER A 78 -17.33 5.15 -17.47
CA SER A 78 -18.12 4.61 -16.35
C SER A 78 -17.31 4.71 -15.06
N TYR A 79 -17.96 5.07 -13.95
CA TYR A 79 -17.34 5.20 -12.62
C TYR A 79 -16.53 3.98 -12.15
N LEU A 80 -16.79 2.79 -12.69
CA LEU A 80 -16.01 1.58 -12.45
C LEU A 80 -14.66 1.57 -13.16
N LYS A 81 -14.46 2.44 -14.16
CA LYS A 81 -13.24 2.57 -14.96
C LYS A 81 -12.54 3.93 -14.79
N LYS A 82 -13.20 4.87 -14.11
CA LYS A 82 -12.60 6.18 -13.87
C LYS A 82 -11.37 6.01 -12.98
N GLU A 83 -10.25 6.49 -13.49
CA GLU A 83 -9.04 6.64 -12.71
C GLU A 83 -9.16 7.87 -11.82
N LEU A 84 -8.75 7.75 -10.57
CA LEU A 84 -8.62 8.88 -9.68
C LEU A 84 -7.46 9.75 -10.14
N ASP A 85 -7.57 11.04 -9.87
CA ASP A 85 -6.48 11.97 -10.12
C ASP A 85 -5.19 11.51 -9.43
N GLN A 86 -4.08 11.52 -10.17
CA GLN A 86 -2.81 10.98 -9.69
C GLN A 86 -2.25 11.79 -8.51
N GLU A 87 -2.44 13.12 -8.51
CA GLU A 87 -1.98 13.97 -7.41
C GLU A 87 -2.75 13.67 -6.13
N LEU A 88 -4.06 13.42 -6.25
CA LEU A 88 -4.90 13.00 -5.14
C LEU A 88 -4.45 11.64 -4.58
N VAL A 89 -4.17 10.67 -5.45
CA VAL A 89 -3.71 9.34 -5.06
C VAL A 89 -2.38 9.43 -4.34
N ASP A 90 -1.42 10.18 -4.87
CA ASP A 90 -0.11 10.35 -4.27
C ASP A 90 -0.21 11.08 -2.92
N TYR A 91 -1.06 12.11 -2.80
CA TYR A 91 -1.33 12.79 -1.54
C TYR A 91 -1.86 11.85 -0.45
N ILE A 92 -2.84 11.01 -0.78
CA ILE A 92 -3.39 10.03 0.16
C ILE A 92 -2.31 9.03 0.59
N ILE A 93 -1.53 8.51 -0.37
CA ILE A 93 -0.46 7.54 -0.11
C ILE A 93 0.60 8.13 0.82
N ASP A 94 1.04 9.35 0.56
CA ASP A 94 2.07 10.01 1.36
C ASP A 94 1.55 10.36 2.76
N SER A 95 0.32 10.85 2.89
CA SER A 95 -0.33 11.08 4.17
C SER A 95 -0.43 9.80 5.02
N VAL A 96 -0.89 8.69 4.43
CA VAL A 96 -0.98 7.40 5.13
C VAL A 96 0.40 6.84 5.49
N ARG A 97 1.41 7.12 4.68
CA ARG A 97 2.81 6.76 5.00
C ARG A 97 3.35 7.55 6.19
N GLU A 98 3.04 8.85 6.27
CA GLU A 98 3.42 9.72 7.39
C GLU A 98 2.74 9.30 8.70
N ILE A 99 1.46 8.98 8.65
CA ILE A 99 0.66 8.56 9.80
C ILE A 99 1.15 7.24 10.42
N SER A 100 1.86 6.41 9.63
CA SER A 100 2.68 5.29 10.14
C SER A 100 1.93 4.27 11.02
N GLY A 101 0.72 3.87 10.64
CA GLY A 101 -0.02 2.78 11.29
C GLY A 101 -1.15 3.21 12.23
N GLU A 102 -1.29 4.50 12.56
CA GLU A 102 -2.44 5.00 13.32
C GLU A 102 -3.76 4.82 12.54
N PRO A 103 -4.89 4.62 13.23
CA PRO A 103 -6.19 4.62 12.59
C PRO A 103 -6.49 6.00 12.01
N PHE A 104 -7.06 6.03 10.81
CA PHE A 104 -7.35 7.28 10.11
C PHE A 104 -8.69 7.21 9.39
N LEU A 105 -9.21 8.38 9.03
CA LEU A 105 -10.31 8.54 8.09
C LEU A 105 -9.91 9.56 7.01
N ILE A 106 -10.56 9.51 5.88
CA ILE A 106 -10.39 10.45 4.78
C ILE A 106 -11.61 11.38 4.79
N GLN A 107 -11.37 12.67 4.91
CA GLN A 107 -12.41 13.69 4.86
C GLN A 107 -12.29 14.46 3.55
N VAL A 108 -13.35 14.46 2.75
CA VAL A 108 -13.41 15.19 1.49
C VAL A 108 -14.32 16.39 1.67
N SER A 109 -13.77 17.58 1.61
CA SER A 109 -14.46 18.86 1.70
C SER A 109 -14.76 19.38 0.30
N LEU A 110 -16.02 19.66 -0.01
CA LEU A 110 -16.47 20.12 -1.33
C LEU A 110 -17.15 21.47 -1.22
N ASP A 111 -16.87 22.37 -2.19
CA ASP A 111 -17.51 23.67 -2.27
C ASP A 111 -18.91 23.60 -2.94
N ALA A 112 -19.20 22.51 -3.62
CA ALA A 112 -20.47 22.30 -4.33
C ALA A 112 -21.41 21.42 -3.51
N PRO A 113 -22.73 21.64 -3.60
CA PRO A 113 -23.73 20.81 -2.92
C PRO A 113 -23.62 19.35 -3.36
N MET A 114 -23.72 18.44 -2.39
CA MET A 114 -23.49 17.02 -2.59
C MET A 114 -24.78 16.24 -2.86
N ASP A 115 -24.80 15.54 -3.98
CA ASP A 115 -25.78 14.50 -4.22
C ASP A 115 -25.38 13.22 -3.48
N PRO A 116 -26.22 12.66 -2.58
CA PRO A 116 -25.92 11.43 -1.84
C PRO A 116 -25.52 10.24 -2.74
N SER A 117 -26.09 10.18 -3.94
CA SER A 117 -25.74 9.15 -4.92
C SER A 117 -24.31 9.34 -5.48
N ALA A 118 -23.84 10.57 -5.58
CA ALA A 118 -22.48 10.89 -6.02
C ALA A 118 -21.45 10.54 -4.94
N VAL A 119 -21.76 10.81 -3.67
CA VAL A 119 -20.93 10.42 -2.51
C VAL A 119 -20.66 8.92 -2.49
N CYS A 120 -21.71 8.11 -2.59
CA CYS A 120 -21.60 6.65 -2.61
C CYS A 120 -20.76 6.16 -3.80
N ARG A 121 -20.90 6.80 -4.96
CA ARG A 121 -20.07 6.48 -6.15
C ARG A 121 -18.60 6.77 -5.92
N VAL A 122 -18.25 7.91 -5.32
CA VAL A 122 -16.84 8.27 -5.04
C VAL A 122 -16.24 7.30 -4.02
N GLN A 123 -16.96 6.98 -2.93
CA GLN A 123 -16.50 6.00 -1.95
C GLN A 123 -16.21 4.64 -2.61
N THR A 124 -17.14 4.17 -3.47
CA THR A 124 -16.98 2.91 -4.19
C THR A 124 -15.79 2.97 -5.17
N SER A 125 -15.61 4.09 -5.87
CA SER A 125 -14.52 4.31 -6.81
C SER A 125 -13.17 4.28 -6.09
N LEU A 126 -13.04 5.02 -4.98
CA LEU A 126 -11.83 5.05 -4.15
C LEU A 126 -11.48 3.65 -3.63
N HIS A 127 -12.46 2.95 -3.06
CA HIS A 127 -12.29 1.58 -2.57
C HIS A 127 -11.78 0.65 -3.66
N ASN A 128 -12.42 0.63 -4.83
CA ASN A 128 -12.07 -0.24 -5.94
C ASN A 128 -10.69 0.09 -6.53
N TYR A 129 -10.36 1.38 -6.62
CA TYR A 129 -9.07 1.83 -7.14
C TYR A 129 -7.91 1.35 -6.26
N PHE A 130 -8.01 1.52 -4.93
CA PHE A 130 -6.95 1.04 -4.02
C PHE A 130 -6.90 -0.49 -3.92
N LEU A 131 -8.03 -1.20 -4.10
CA LEU A 131 -8.00 -2.65 -4.26
C LEU A 131 -7.30 -3.08 -5.55
N TYR A 132 -7.50 -2.35 -6.64
CA TYR A 132 -6.78 -2.58 -7.90
C TYR A 132 -5.28 -2.37 -7.74
N LEU A 133 -4.84 -1.25 -7.12
CA LEU A 133 -3.42 -1.01 -6.83
C LEU A 133 -2.81 -2.11 -5.96
N ARG A 134 -3.55 -2.56 -4.93
CA ARG A 134 -3.13 -3.69 -4.08
C ARG A 134 -2.92 -4.96 -4.91
N GLU A 135 -3.84 -5.26 -5.83
CA GLU A 135 -3.74 -6.47 -6.65
C GLU A 135 -2.55 -6.37 -7.63
N LEU A 136 -2.32 -5.21 -8.21
CA LEU A 136 -1.18 -4.94 -9.08
C LEU A 136 0.14 -5.21 -8.36
N GLU A 137 0.29 -4.66 -7.15
CA GLU A 137 1.46 -4.83 -6.30
C GLU A 137 1.64 -6.30 -5.85
N ALA A 138 0.53 -6.99 -5.56
CA ALA A 138 0.56 -8.41 -5.24
C ALA A 138 0.97 -9.30 -6.42
N ARG A 139 0.68 -8.89 -7.65
CA ARG A 139 1.15 -9.58 -8.86
C ARG A 139 2.65 -9.42 -9.04
N GLU A 140 3.19 -8.21 -8.86
CA GLU A 140 4.63 -7.96 -8.91
C GLU A 140 5.38 -8.73 -7.82
N MET A 141 4.89 -8.73 -6.59
CA MET A 141 5.46 -9.53 -5.51
C MET A 141 5.50 -11.03 -5.87
N ARG A 142 4.43 -11.59 -6.46
CA ARG A 142 4.39 -12.98 -6.89
C ARG A 142 5.38 -13.28 -8.02
N ARG A 143 5.56 -12.33 -8.94
CA ARG A 143 6.55 -12.45 -10.02
C ARG A 143 7.96 -12.51 -9.46
N LEU A 144 8.32 -11.61 -8.54
CA LEU A 144 9.63 -11.59 -7.87
C LEU A 144 9.88 -12.89 -7.09
N LEU A 145 8.89 -13.36 -6.33
CA LEU A 145 8.96 -14.63 -5.62
C LEU A 145 9.21 -15.80 -6.57
N ARG A 146 8.48 -15.85 -7.67
CA ARG A 146 8.67 -16.91 -8.69
C ARG A 146 10.08 -16.91 -9.26
N THR A 147 10.61 -15.73 -9.59
CA THR A 147 11.97 -15.58 -10.11
C THR A 147 13.01 -16.04 -9.08
N SER A 148 12.86 -15.61 -7.81
CA SER A 148 13.76 -16.03 -6.72
C SER A 148 13.73 -17.54 -6.50
N VAL A 149 12.55 -18.17 -6.56
CA VAL A 149 12.40 -19.62 -6.41
C VAL A 149 13.06 -20.37 -7.57
N ILE A 150 12.87 -19.90 -8.82
CA ILE A 150 13.52 -20.51 -10.00
C ILE A 150 15.04 -20.42 -9.85
N LEU A 151 15.57 -19.27 -9.46
CA LEU A 151 17.00 -19.07 -9.29
C LEU A 151 17.56 -19.92 -8.15
N PHE A 152 16.81 -20.07 -7.06
CA PHE A 152 17.17 -20.95 -5.94
C PHE A 152 17.24 -22.42 -6.37
N ILE A 153 16.24 -22.91 -7.12
CA ILE A 153 16.22 -24.29 -7.64
C ILE A 153 17.38 -24.51 -8.60
N ALA A 154 17.68 -23.55 -9.48
CA ALA A 154 18.80 -23.63 -10.40
C ALA A 154 20.15 -23.72 -9.64
N GLY A 155 20.35 -22.85 -8.64
CA GLY A 155 21.52 -22.87 -7.78
C GLY A 155 21.68 -24.20 -7.03
N ALA A 156 20.59 -24.72 -6.46
CA ALA A 156 20.60 -26.01 -5.78
C ALA A 156 20.92 -27.18 -6.74
N ALA A 157 20.42 -27.13 -7.96
CA ALA A 157 20.72 -28.13 -9.00
C ALA A 157 22.20 -28.07 -9.40
N LEU A 158 22.76 -26.88 -9.60
CA LEU A 158 24.17 -26.67 -9.89
C LEU A 158 25.06 -27.19 -8.75
N LEU A 159 24.68 -26.90 -7.50
CA LEU A 159 25.41 -27.39 -6.32
C LEU A 159 25.38 -28.93 -6.25
N THR A 160 24.23 -29.53 -6.47
CA THR A 160 24.08 -30.98 -6.49
C THR A 160 24.93 -31.63 -7.60
N ALA A 161 24.92 -31.03 -8.79
CA ALA A 161 25.75 -31.49 -9.91
C ALA A 161 27.25 -31.38 -9.59
N SER A 162 27.69 -30.27 -8.98
CA SER A 162 29.07 -30.08 -8.56
C SER A 162 29.51 -31.15 -7.54
N VAL A 163 28.71 -31.39 -6.50
CA VAL A 163 28.99 -32.42 -5.50
C VAL A 163 29.02 -33.81 -6.13
N TRP A 164 28.12 -34.10 -7.03
CA TRP A 164 28.07 -35.37 -7.75
C TRP A 164 29.32 -35.58 -8.65
N MET A 165 29.72 -34.55 -9.39
CA MET A 165 30.94 -34.59 -10.20
C MET A 165 32.18 -34.82 -9.32
N ASN A 166 32.28 -34.08 -8.21
CA ASN A 166 33.42 -34.17 -7.30
C ASN A 166 33.49 -35.50 -6.53
N SER A 167 32.40 -36.26 -6.45
CA SER A 167 32.36 -37.61 -5.86
C SER A 167 32.89 -38.70 -6.81
N ARG A 168 33.14 -38.40 -8.09
CA ARG A 168 33.63 -39.35 -9.10
C ARG A 168 35.15 -39.31 -9.23
N PRO A 169 35.90 -40.37 -8.91
CA PRO A 169 37.37 -40.39 -9.00
C PRO A 169 37.85 -40.04 -10.42
N ALA A 170 37.19 -40.57 -11.44
CA ALA A 170 37.56 -40.34 -12.83
C ALA A 170 37.46 -38.86 -13.28
N VAL A 171 36.70 -38.04 -12.59
CA VAL A 171 36.56 -36.59 -12.86
C VAL A 171 37.61 -35.79 -12.08
N ARG A 172 37.96 -36.23 -10.87
CA ARG A 172 38.94 -35.58 -10.01
C ARG A 172 40.39 -35.72 -10.54
N ASP A 173 40.67 -36.83 -11.21
CA ASP A 173 42.03 -37.11 -11.71
C ASP A 173 42.32 -36.32 -13.00
N VAL A 174 41.34 -35.69 -13.60
CA VAL A 174 41.51 -34.83 -14.78
C VAL A 174 41.44 -33.37 -14.38
N VAL A 175 42.48 -32.61 -14.67
CA VAL A 175 42.60 -31.16 -14.32
C VAL A 175 41.39 -30.36 -14.81
N LEU A 176 40.93 -30.60 -16.03
CA LEU A 176 39.73 -29.94 -16.60
C LEU A 176 38.44 -30.26 -15.81
N GLY A 177 38.33 -31.50 -15.31
CA GLY A 177 37.18 -31.95 -14.53
C GLY A 177 37.09 -31.24 -13.17
N SER A 178 38.24 -31.06 -12.49
CA SER A 178 38.32 -30.35 -11.21
C SER A 178 37.98 -28.84 -11.38
N VAL A 179 38.52 -28.19 -12.42
CA VAL A 179 38.22 -26.77 -12.74
C VAL A 179 36.73 -26.55 -13.03
N ILE A 180 36.09 -27.44 -13.79
CA ILE A 180 34.67 -27.36 -14.06
C ILE A 180 33.86 -27.56 -12.77
N ALA A 181 34.19 -28.51 -11.93
CA ALA A 181 33.51 -28.77 -10.66
C ALA A 181 33.60 -27.56 -9.70
N GLU A 182 34.77 -26.91 -9.60
CA GLU A 182 34.96 -25.70 -8.82
C GLU A 182 34.15 -24.53 -9.40
N GLY A 183 34.22 -24.31 -10.71
CA GLY A 183 33.41 -23.28 -11.41
C GLY A 183 31.91 -23.46 -11.18
N LEU A 184 31.44 -24.69 -11.21
CA LEU A 184 30.04 -25.05 -10.94
C LEU A 184 29.63 -24.73 -9.48
N THR A 185 30.54 -24.99 -8.54
CA THR A 185 30.33 -24.64 -7.13
C THR A 185 30.21 -23.14 -6.94
N ILE A 186 31.07 -22.34 -7.56
CA ILE A 186 31.02 -20.88 -7.52
C ILE A 186 29.72 -20.37 -8.14
N ALA A 187 29.35 -20.88 -9.31
CA ALA A 187 28.10 -20.51 -9.97
C ALA A 187 26.86 -20.84 -9.11
N ALA A 188 26.87 -21.98 -8.45
CA ALA A 188 25.82 -22.38 -7.50
C ALA A 188 25.70 -21.39 -6.33
N TRP A 189 26.80 -21.04 -5.70
CA TRP A 189 26.81 -20.09 -4.61
C TRP A 189 26.31 -18.71 -5.03
N VAL A 190 26.76 -18.20 -6.17
CA VAL A 190 26.31 -16.91 -6.71
C VAL A 190 24.78 -16.95 -6.95
N SER A 191 24.26 -18.02 -7.58
CA SER A 191 22.82 -18.16 -7.85
C SER A 191 21.99 -18.24 -6.58
N LEU A 192 22.44 -18.96 -5.56
CA LEU A 192 21.77 -19.06 -4.26
C LEU A 192 21.77 -17.73 -3.52
N TRP A 193 22.91 -17.01 -3.55
CA TRP A 193 23.02 -15.71 -2.93
C TRP A 193 22.12 -14.67 -3.59
N GLU A 194 22.08 -14.66 -4.92
CA GLU A 194 21.21 -13.78 -5.69
C GLU A 194 19.72 -14.03 -5.40
N ALA A 195 19.33 -15.30 -5.34
CA ALA A 195 17.95 -15.69 -4.98
C ALA A 195 17.58 -15.19 -3.58
N LEU A 196 18.49 -15.33 -2.62
CA LEU A 196 18.30 -14.88 -1.24
C LEU A 196 18.24 -13.35 -1.15
N ALA A 197 19.14 -12.65 -1.85
CA ALA A 197 19.17 -11.20 -1.89
C ALA A 197 17.89 -10.63 -2.50
N MET A 198 17.43 -11.15 -3.65
CA MET A 198 16.16 -10.76 -4.25
C MET A 198 14.99 -10.93 -3.28
N PHE A 199 14.94 -12.07 -2.59
CA PHE A 199 13.87 -12.35 -1.65
C PHE A 199 13.89 -11.37 -0.47
N LEU A 200 15.04 -11.19 0.20
CA LEU A 200 15.15 -10.36 1.41
C LEU A 200 14.94 -8.87 1.12
N VAL A 201 15.52 -8.37 0.03
CA VAL A 201 15.49 -6.93 -0.29
C VAL A 201 14.14 -6.51 -0.83
N ASN A 202 13.57 -7.28 -1.73
CA ASN A 202 12.36 -6.86 -2.46
C ASN A 202 11.05 -7.24 -1.75
N TRP A 203 11.05 -8.28 -0.90
CA TRP A 203 9.81 -8.75 -0.26
C TRP A 203 9.22 -7.77 0.75
N ALA A 204 10.05 -7.12 1.55
CA ALA A 204 9.60 -6.24 2.62
C ALA A 204 8.88 -4.96 2.13
N PRO A 205 9.40 -4.21 1.11
CA PRO A 205 8.72 -3.02 0.61
C PRO A 205 7.38 -3.35 -0.04
N HIS A 206 7.29 -4.37 -0.88
CA HIS A 206 6.02 -4.77 -1.53
C HIS A 206 4.94 -5.15 -0.50
N ARG A 207 5.31 -5.88 0.55
CA ARG A 207 4.38 -6.21 1.63
C ARG A 207 3.87 -4.99 2.40
N ARG A 208 4.70 -3.96 2.54
CA ARG A 208 4.28 -2.69 3.19
C ARG A 208 3.28 -1.95 2.32
N LEU A 209 3.52 -1.85 1.01
CA LEU A 209 2.63 -1.22 0.05
C LEU A 209 1.27 -1.93 -0.02
N ILE A 210 1.26 -3.26 -0.15
CA ILE A 210 0.04 -4.06 -0.17
C ILE A 210 -0.83 -3.79 1.07
N ARG A 211 -0.21 -3.77 2.27
CA ARG A 211 -0.94 -3.49 3.52
C ARG A 211 -1.43 -2.06 3.59
N MET A 212 -0.67 -1.11 3.05
CA MET A 212 -1.05 0.29 3.01
C MET A 212 -2.26 0.49 2.10
N TYR A 213 -2.24 -0.05 0.88
CA TYR A 213 -3.38 0.03 -0.04
C TYR A 213 -4.63 -0.65 0.53
N GLU A 214 -4.47 -1.78 1.22
CA GLU A 214 -5.58 -2.44 1.89
C GLU A 214 -6.17 -1.60 3.03
N ARG A 215 -5.34 -0.86 3.77
CA ARG A 215 -5.80 0.06 4.81
C ARG A 215 -6.56 1.24 4.19
N ILE A 216 -6.06 1.82 3.11
CA ILE A 216 -6.73 2.94 2.41
C ILE A 216 -8.05 2.48 1.81
N ALA A 217 -8.08 1.30 1.16
CA ALA A 217 -9.31 0.74 0.62
C ALA A 217 -10.41 0.52 1.68
N LYS A 218 -10.01 0.22 2.93
CA LYS A 218 -10.94 -0.02 4.07
C LYS A 218 -11.17 1.22 4.92
N ALA A 219 -10.55 2.36 4.56
CA ALA A 219 -10.70 3.58 5.33
C ALA A 219 -12.13 4.12 5.23
N ASP A 220 -12.59 4.73 6.32
CA ASP A 220 -13.83 5.47 6.35
C ASP A 220 -13.65 6.78 5.57
N VAL A 221 -14.54 7.04 4.61
CA VAL A 221 -14.49 8.25 3.78
C VAL A 221 -15.72 9.09 4.12
N ARG A 222 -15.48 10.26 4.67
CA ARG A 222 -16.54 11.23 5.02
C ARG A 222 -16.50 12.41 4.06
N PHE A 223 -17.67 12.96 3.79
CA PHE A 223 -17.81 14.14 2.97
C PHE A 223 -18.39 15.26 3.80
N GLN A 224 -17.86 16.47 3.60
CA GLN A 224 -18.34 17.68 4.26
C GLN A 224 -18.55 18.77 3.21
N GLU A 225 -19.67 19.48 3.29
CA GLU A 225 -19.87 20.71 2.52
C GLU A 225 -19.20 21.87 3.23
N VAL A 226 -18.40 22.64 2.51
CA VAL A 226 -17.86 23.89 3.02
C VAL A 226 -18.89 24.98 2.77
N GLU A 227 -19.62 25.40 3.81
CA GLU A 227 -20.41 26.62 3.75
C GLU A 227 -19.43 27.79 3.65
N HIS A 228 -19.29 28.37 2.47
CA HIS A 228 -18.71 29.69 2.35
C HIS A 228 -19.64 30.68 3.04
N GLU A 229 -19.32 31.08 4.27
CA GLU A 229 -19.90 32.31 4.82
C GLU A 229 -19.58 33.41 3.80
N ALA A 230 -20.63 33.85 3.11
CA ALA A 230 -20.55 34.98 2.23
C ALA A 230 -20.16 36.19 3.09
N GLU A 231 -18.88 36.56 3.04
CA GLU A 231 -18.43 37.86 3.55
C GLU A 231 -19.19 38.94 2.79
N GLY A 232 -20.17 39.52 3.50
CA GLY A 232 -20.95 40.68 3.08
C GLY A 232 -20.21 41.96 3.36
#